data_4d01a2040bb5a2fb32d36d5223d4ab3e
#
_entry.id   4d01a2040bb5a2fb32d36d5223d4ab3e
#
_cell.length_a   1.000
_cell.length_b   1.000
_cell.length_c   1.000
_cell.angle_alpha   90.00
_cell.angle_beta   90.00
_cell.angle_gamma   90.00
#
_symmetry.space_group_name_H-M   'P 1'
#
loop_
_entity.id
_entity.type
_entity.pdbx_description
1 polymer ?
#
loop_
_entity_poly.entity_id
_entity_poly.type
_entity_poly.pdbx_seq_one_letter_code
_entity_poly.pdbx_strand_id
1 'polypeptide(L)'
;MFNREKTEVKRVPMMPVREMVIFPEMMHPFIVGREASVRALEDALAGDKKIFLVTQHDASVDDPKPEEIYQVGTLANIVQSVKLPDGNIKVLVEGTTRAKIIQVTSDEGFFRASIRVVTSALESSPQLQEASARVTTLFEQYVKLSQSLNYDTMIAAVRVEDASKLSDAIAANLQIPVEEKQELLELFDPLERLNRIADILEVETEKLNVDRSINTRVKRQMERAQKEYYLNEKLKAIQKELGRGEANEIEQLKKKIETSGMPEGPQEKAMQELKRLEMMPPMSAESTVSRNYLDWLLAVPWKKRSKEIRDIQRAEVILSEDHFGLEKIKERILEYLAVRQLVKN
;
A
#
# COMPACT_ATOMS: atom_id res chain seq x y z
N MET A 1 4.11 -12.77 55.69
CA MET A 1 4.12 -11.34 56.08
C MET A 1 3.62 -10.58 54.89
N PHE A 2 2.43 -10.01 54.95
CA PHE A 2 1.89 -9.19 53.85
C PHE A 2 2.67 -7.89 53.77
N ASN A 3 3.41 -7.72 52.68
CA ASN A 3 4.09 -6.48 52.38
C ASN A 3 3.02 -5.41 52.10
N ARG A 4 2.86 -4.46 53.03
CA ARG A 4 1.97 -3.31 52.83
C ARG A 4 2.59 -2.46 51.71
N GLU A 5 2.05 -2.58 50.49
CA GLU A 5 2.24 -1.59 49.45
C GLU A 5 1.92 -0.20 50.03
N LYS A 6 2.91 0.69 50.03
CA LYS A 6 2.68 2.09 50.37
C LYS A 6 1.79 2.71 49.30
N THR A 7 0.52 2.66 49.50
CA THR A 7 -0.50 3.21 48.59
C THR A 7 -0.63 4.68 48.85
N GLU A 8 0.09 5.52 48.13
CA GLU A 8 -0.02 6.98 48.25
C GLU A 8 -1.14 7.46 47.29
N VAL A 9 -2.20 8.03 47.89
CA VAL A 9 -3.29 8.66 47.12
C VAL A 9 -2.95 10.13 46.94
N LYS A 10 -2.92 10.56 45.65
CA LYS A 10 -2.65 11.97 45.30
C LYS A 10 -3.85 12.54 44.54
N ARG A 11 -4.19 13.79 44.81
CA ARG A 11 -5.16 14.56 44.03
C ARG A 11 -4.40 15.54 43.13
N VAL A 12 -4.51 15.35 41.81
CA VAL A 12 -3.75 16.11 40.82
C VAL A 12 -4.64 16.55 39.65
N PRO A 13 -4.26 17.65 38.95
CA PRO A 13 -4.89 17.97 37.67
C PRO A 13 -4.73 16.84 36.68
N MET A 14 -5.77 16.54 35.92
CA MET A 14 -5.80 15.47 34.95
C MET A 14 -6.06 16.03 33.57
N MET A 15 -5.31 15.51 32.58
CA MET A 15 -5.49 15.88 31.18
C MET A 15 -5.64 14.62 30.31
N PRO A 16 -6.80 14.44 29.65
CA PRO A 16 -6.96 13.43 28.62
C PRO A 16 -6.12 13.76 27.39
N VAL A 17 -5.32 12.79 26.94
CA VAL A 17 -4.48 12.91 25.74
C VAL A 17 -5.02 12.05 24.61
N ARG A 18 -4.79 12.48 23.35
CA ARG A 18 -5.23 11.78 22.13
C ARG A 18 -4.07 11.03 21.52
N GLU A 19 -4.35 9.84 21.01
CA GLU A 19 -3.45 9.05 20.15
C GLU A 19 -2.04 8.83 20.71
N MET A 20 -1.87 8.99 22.01
CA MET A 20 -0.60 8.77 22.67
C MET A 20 -0.75 8.17 24.06
N VAL A 21 0.21 7.37 24.44
CA VAL A 21 0.36 6.84 25.79
C VAL A 21 1.72 7.32 26.32
N ILE A 22 1.71 7.97 27.47
CA ILE A 22 2.94 8.44 28.13
C ILE A 22 3.39 7.37 29.11
N PHE A 23 4.60 6.86 28.92
CA PHE A 23 5.22 5.92 29.83
C PHE A 23 6.09 6.63 30.87
N PRO A 24 6.36 6.01 32.03
CA PRO A 24 7.38 6.49 32.96
C PRO A 24 8.74 6.66 32.28
N GLU A 25 9.55 7.61 32.74
CA GLU A 25 10.88 7.98 32.20
C GLU A 25 10.86 8.52 30.75
N MET A 26 9.65 8.61 30.13
CA MET A 26 9.49 9.15 28.77
C MET A 26 9.40 10.67 28.81
N MET A 27 10.22 11.33 27.99
CA MET A 27 10.06 12.77 27.70
C MET A 27 9.32 12.95 26.39
N HIS A 28 8.20 13.65 26.42
CA HIS A 28 7.37 13.85 25.23
C HIS A 28 6.88 15.29 25.08
N PRO A 29 7.15 15.94 23.91
CA PRO A 29 6.60 17.24 23.60
C PRO A 29 5.23 17.07 22.89
N PHE A 30 4.20 17.84 23.31
CA PHE A 30 2.94 17.90 22.62
C PHE A 30 2.31 19.29 22.73
N ILE A 31 1.23 19.52 21.97
CA ILE A 31 0.52 20.81 21.95
C ILE A 31 -0.82 20.64 22.63
N VAL A 32 -1.11 21.56 23.55
CA VAL A 32 -2.36 21.65 24.30
C VAL A 32 -3.17 22.82 23.74
N GLY A 33 -4.38 22.54 23.23
CA GLY A 33 -5.25 23.57 22.64
C GLY A 33 -6.67 23.55 23.19
N ARG A 34 -7.12 22.43 23.80
CA ARG A 34 -8.46 22.36 24.42
C ARG A 34 -8.50 23.21 25.69
N GLU A 35 -9.58 24.00 25.86
CA GLU A 35 -9.73 24.91 26.98
C GLU A 35 -9.62 24.23 28.36
N ALA A 36 -10.27 23.08 28.53
CA ALA A 36 -10.18 22.28 29.74
C ALA A 36 -8.75 21.78 30.02
N SER A 37 -8.04 21.37 28.97
CA SER A 37 -6.64 20.91 29.07
C SER A 37 -5.67 22.06 29.37
N VAL A 38 -5.90 23.23 28.80
CA VAL A 38 -5.12 24.46 29.12
C VAL A 38 -5.30 24.84 30.57
N ARG A 39 -6.54 24.83 31.10
CA ARG A 39 -6.83 25.12 32.53
C ARG A 39 -6.16 24.10 33.45
N ALA A 40 -6.24 22.81 33.12
CA ALA A 40 -5.58 21.77 33.91
C ALA A 40 -4.04 21.95 33.92
N LEU A 41 -3.47 22.38 32.79
CA LEU A 41 -2.03 22.68 32.69
C LEU A 41 -1.64 23.93 33.52
N GLU A 42 -2.44 24.99 33.45
CA GLU A 42 -2.22 26.24 34.23
C GLU A 42 -2.32 25.99 35.74
N ASP A 43 -3.26 25.18 36.16
CA ASP A 43 -3.38 24.75 37.56
C ASP A 43 -2.17 23.92 38.01
N ALA A 44 -1.72 22.98 37.18
CA ALA A 44 -0.52 22.21 37.47
C ALA A 44 0.76 23.07 37.54
N LEU A 45 0.88 24.09 36.68
CA LEU A 45 2.01 25.03 36.69
C LEU A 45 1.98 25.99 37.91
N ALA A 46 0.79 26.34 38.42
CA ALA A 46 0.66 27.11 39.63
C ALA A 46 0.98 26.30 40.90
N GLY A 47 0.87 24.97 40.83
CA GLY A 47 1.15 24.04 41.91
C GLY A 47 2.57 23.44 41.87
N ASP A 48 2.64 22.13 42.04
CA ASP A 48 3.89 21.33 42.10
C ASP A 48 4.43 20.89 40.73
N LYS A 49 3.86 21.42 39.63
CA LYS A 49 4.18 21.11 38.23
C LYS A 49 3.92 19.64 37.86
N LYS A 50 3.01 18.99 38.59
CA LYS A 50 2.62 17.61 38.31
C LYS A 50 1.25 17.59 37.65
N ILE A 51 1.13 16.74 36.62
CA ILE A 51 -0.11 16.53 35.89
C ILE A 51 -0.29 15.03 35.66
N PHE A 52 -1.51 14.55 35.76
CA PHE A 52 -1.84 13.17 35.42
C PHE A 52 -2.33 13.09 33.98
N LEU A 53 -1.59 12.33 33.15
CA LEU A 53 -1.87 12.15 31.75
C LEU A 53 -2.50 10.77 31.52
N VAL A 54 -3.62 10.75 30.85
CA VAL A 54 -4.38 9.52 30.59
C VAL A 54 -4.93 9.56 29.17
N THR A 55 -4.87 8.42 28.48
CA THR A 55 -5.35 8.32 27.11
C THR A 55 -6.87 8.23 27.07
N GLN A 56 -7.51 8.88 26.08
CA GLN A 56 -8.94 8.72 25.80
C GLN A 56 -9.18 7.56 24.83
N HIS A 57 -10.35 6.90 24.91
CA HIS A 57 -10.68 5.77 24.05
C HIS A 57 -10.85 6.17 22.58
N ASP A 58 -11.50 7.28 22.32
CA ASP A 58 -11.77 7.79 20.98
C ASP A 58 -11.14 9.18 20.80
N ALA A 59 -10.15 9.26 19.91
CA ALA A 59 -9.42 10.49 19.62
C ALA A 59 -10.28 11.58 18.97
N SER A 60 -11.42 11.23 18.37
CA SER A 60 -12.34 12.16 17.70
C SER A 60 -13.18 12.99 18.68
N VAL A 61 -13.32 12.53 19.93
CA VAL A 61 -14.11 13.21 20.95
C VAL A 61 -13.35 14.41 21.51
N ASP A 62 -13.93 15.61 21.37
CA ASP A 62 -13.30 16.85 21.88
C ASP A 62 -13.38 16.97 23.38
N ASP A 63 -14.52 16.64 23.99
CA ASP A 63 -14.79 16.72 25.40
C ASP A 63 -15.13 15.33 25.98
N PRO A 64 -14.10 14.49 26.23
CA PRO A 64 -14.31 13.12 26.70
C PRO A 64 -14.87 13.13 28.13
N LYS A 65 -15.88 12.30 28.38
CA LYS A 65 -16.41 12.05 29.74
C LYS A 65 -15.44 11.12 30.49
N PRO A 66 -15.53 11.04 31.82
CA PRO A 66 -14.70 10.15 32.63
C PRO A 66 -14.80 8.67 32.25
N GLU A 67 -15.88 8.25 31.58
CA GLU A 67 -16.14 6.89 31.12
C GLU A 67 -15.47 6.59 29.76
N GLU A 68 -15.06 7.65 29.03
CA GLU A 68 -14.44 7.59 27.70
C GLU A 68 -12.92 7.70 27.77
N ILE A 69 -12.33 7.59 28.97
CA ILE A 69 -10.89 7.60 29.22
C ILE A 69 -10.46 6.31 29.92
N TYR A 70 -9.20 5.91 29.67
CA TYR A 70 -8.63 4.76 30.36
C TYR A 70 -8.48 5.01 31.86
N GLN A 71 -8.44 3.93 32.63
CA GLN A 71 -8.35 4.01 34.10
C GLN A 71 -6.91 4.07 34.63
N VAL A 72 -5.95 3.76 33.77
CA VAL A 72 -4.52 3.80 34.09
C VAL A 72 -3.84 4.85 33.21
N GLY A 73 -3.04 5.67 33.81
CA GLY A 73 -2.26 6.72 33.17
C GLY A 73 -0.94 6.92 33.87
N THR A 74 -0.26 7.99 33.50
CA THR A 74 1.07 8.34 34.03
C THR A 74 1.04 9.69 34.71
N LEU A 75 1.51 9.75 35.96
CA LEU A 75 1.84 11.00 36.61
C LEU A 75 3.12 11.56 35.96
N ALA A 76 3.05 12.78 35.49
CA ALA A 76 4.16 13.42 34.77
C ALA A 76 4.53 14.77 35.41
N ASN A 77 5.81 15.12 35.32
CA ASN A 77 6.33 16.44 35.61
C ASN A 77 6.27 17.32 34.34
N ILE A 78 5.88 18.58 34.50
CA ILE A 78 5.98 19.57 33.42
C ILE A 78 7.39 20.17 33.46
N VAL A 79 8.19 19.82 32.44
CA VAL A 79 9.57 20.27 32.32
C VAL A 79 9.66 21.67 31.71
N GLN A 80 8.88 21.89 30.64
CA GLN A 80 8.85 23.16 29.94
C GLN A 80 7.46 23.42 29.36
N SER A 81 7.04 24.68 29.33
CA SER A 81 5.82 25.16 28.66
C SER A 81 6.10 26.44 27.90
N VAL A 82 5.58 26.55 26.67
CA VAL A 82 5.75 27.72 25.82
C VAL A 82 4.40 28.07 25.20
N LYS A 83 3.90 29.28 25.44
CA LYS A 83 2.69 29.78 24.78
C LYS A 83 3.00 30.11 23.32
N LEU A 84 2.17 29.62 22.42
CA LEU A 84 2.28 29.86 20.97
C LEU A 84 1.41 31.08 20.57
N PRO A 85 1.70 31.74 19.44
CA PRO A 85 0.93 32.91 18.97
C PRO A 85 -0.53 32.62 18.67
N ASP A 86 -0.89 31.36 18.40
CA ASP A 86 -2.25 30.89 18.13
C ASP A 86 -3.08 30.60 19.40
N GLY A 87 -2.52 30.86 20.58
CA GLY A 87 -3.15 30.61 21.86
C GLY A 87 -2.94 29.21 22.43
N ASN A 88 -2.38 28.28 21.65
CA ASN A 88 -2.01 26.94 22.12
C ASN A 88 -0.78 26.97 23.03
N ILE A 89 -0.60 25.92 23.83
CA ILE A 89 0.59 25.77 24.67
C ILE A 89 1.36 24.54 24.25
N LYS A 90 2.61 24.72 23.83
CA LYS A 90 3.53 23.61 23.63
C LYS A 90 4.15 23.24 24.96
N VAL A 91 4.01 21.98 25.37
CA VAL A 91 4.49 21.46 26.64
C VAL A 91 5.43 20.30 26.42
N LEU A 92 6.50 20.25 27.25
CA LEU A 92 7.37 19.09 27.39
C LEU A 92 7.12 18.49 28.76
N VAL A 93 6.74 17.22 28.78
CA VAL A 93 6.47 16.48 30.01
C VAL A 93 7.45 15.32 30.15
N GLU A 94 7.71 14.94 31.40
CA GLU A 94 8.46 13.75 31.76
C GLU A 94 7.55 12.85 32.59
N GLY A 95 7.26 11.65 32.08
CA GLY A 95 6.52 10.65 32.84
C GLY A 95 7.32 10.19 34.06
N THR A 96 6.68 10.08 35.22
CA THR A 96 7.37 9.66 36.45
C THR A 96 6.93 8.29 36.95
N THR A 97 5.63 8.09 37.13
CA THR A 97 5.09 6.86 37.69
C THR A 97 3.73 6.53 37.12
N ARG A 98 3.43 5.23 37.00
CA ARG A 98 2.09 4.76 36.70
C ARG A 98 1.13 5.01 37.84
N ALA A 99 -0.09 5.34 37.52
CA ALA A 99 -1.12 5.44 38.54
C ALA A 99 -2.48 5.01 37.99
N LYS A 100 -3.32 4.51 38.90
CA LYS A 100 -4.71 4.15 38.61
C LYS A 100 -5.65 5.22 39.16
N ILE A 101 -6.66 5.58 38.39
CA ILE A 101 -7.71 6.48 38.80
C ILE A 101 -8.56 5.81 39.89
N ILE A 102 -8.80 6.52 40.97
CA ILE A 102 -9.76 6.14 42.01
C ILE A 102 -11.08 6.92 41.81
N GLN A 103 -10.97 8.22 41.56
CA GLN A 103 -12.09 9.10 41.35
C GLN A 103 -11.72 10.29 40.48
N VAL A 104 -12.60 10.66 39.57
CA VAL A 104 -12.49 11.89 38.77
C VAL A 104 -13.51 12.88 39.26
N THR A 105 -13.11 14.12 39.46
CA THR A 105 -14.00 15.26 39.80
C THR A 105 -13.81 16.32 38.72
N SER A 106 -14.89 16.94 38.26
CA SER A 106 -14.84 18.14 37.45
C SER A 106 -14.85 19.35 38.34
N ASP A 107 -13.78 20.14 38.30
CA ASP A 107 -13.61 21.31 39.15
C ASP A 107 -13.12 22.46 38.26
N GLU A 108 -13.76 23.64 38.36
CA GLU A 108 -13.35 24.85 37.62
C GLU A 108 -13.24 24.67 36.08
N GLY A 109 -13.98 23.71 35.50
CA GLY A 109 -14.02 23.48 34.07
C GLY A 109 -12.86 22.60 33.52
N PHE A 110 -12.20 21.85 34.40
CA PHE A 110 -11.22 20.79 34.03
C PHE A 110 -11.34 19.60 34.99
N PHE A 111 -10.68 18.50 34.68
CA PHE A 111 -10.69 17.30 35.49
C PHE A 111 -9.56 17.30 36.54
N ARG A 112 -9.92 16.93 37.77
CA ARG A 112 -8.97 16.51 38.81
C ARG A 112 -9.18 15.04 39.12
N ALA A 113 -8.07 14.28 39.17
CA ALA A 113 -8.12 12.88 39.52
C ALA A 113 -7.52 12.64 40.91
N SER A 114 -8.20 11.82 41.69
CA SER A 114 -7.61 11.14 42.84
C SER A 114 -6.98 9.85 42.30
N ILE A 115 -5.67 9.75 42.33
CA ILE A 115 -4.92 8.65 41.75
C ILE A 115 -4.22 7.83 42.82
N ARG A 116 -4.08 6.53 42.57
CA ARG A 116 -3.28 5.61 43.37
C ARG A 116 -1.99 5.32 42.62
N VAL A 117 -0.88 5.77 43.13
CA VAL A 117 0.44 5.46 42.60
C VAL A 117 0.76 3.99 42.89
N VAL A 118 1.16 3.26 41.84
CA VAL A 118 1.55 1.86 41.96
C VAL A 118 3.06 1.77 41.80
N THR A 119 3.75 1.41 42.87
CA THR A 119 5.18 1.13 42.87
C THR A 119 5.39 -0.37 42.93
N SER A 120 6.00 -0.94 41.93
CA SER A 120 6.42 -2.33 41.94
C SER A 120 7.65 -2.47 42.81
N ALA A 121 7.57 -3.29 43.86
CA ALA A 121 8.77 -3.70 44.63
C ALA A 121 9.54 -4.70 43.77
N LEU A 122 10.63 -4.29 43.18
CA LEU A 122 11.47 -5.11 42.33
C LEU A 122 12.36 -6.01 43.19
N GLU A 123 12.00 -7.29 43.32
CA GLU A 123 12.95 -8.33 43.65
C GLU A 123 13.57 -8.84 42.35
N SER A 124 14.90 -8.68 42.21
CA SER A 124 15.64 -9.20 41.06
C SER A 124 15.52 -10.73 41.06
N SER A 125 14.79 -11.28 40.09
CA SER A 125 14.66 -12.74 39.91
C SER A 125 15.45 -13.18 38.67
N PRO A 126 15.94 -14.42 38.61
CA PRO A 126 16.57 -14.97 37.41
C PRO A 126 15.66 -14.91 36.18
N GLN A 127 14.35 -15.10 36.36
CA GLN A 127 13.33 -15.01 35.30
C GLN A 127 13.24 -13.59 34.73
N LEU A 128 13.30 -12.56 35.56
CA LEU A 128 13.25 -11.18 35.15
C LEU A 128 14.51 -10.79 34.32
N GLN A 129 15.69 -11.32 34.74
CA GLN A 129 16.94 -11.10 33.99
C GLN A 129 16.91 -11.79 32.61
N GLU A 130 16.39 -13.01 32.54
CA GLU A 130 16.26 -13.75 31.29
C GLU A 130 15.27 -13.03 30.34
N ALA A 131 14.09 -12.59 30.82
CA ALA A 131 13.12 -11.83 30.05
C ALA A 131 13.71 -10.50 29.55
N SER A 132 14.47 -9.79 30.39
CA SER A 132 15.15 -8.55 30.01
C SER A 132 16.14 -8.77 28.87
N ALA A 133 16.97 -9.82 28.97
CA ALA A 133 17.94 -10.16 27.94
C ALA A 133 17.29 -10.54 26.61
N ARG A 134 16.19 -11.33 26.66
CA ARG A 134 15.40 -11.71 25.48
C ARG A 134 14.82 -10.48 24.79
N VAL A 135 14.16 -9.61 25.54
CA VAL A 135 13.52 -8.40 24.99
C VAL A 135 14.56 -7.45 24.41
N THR A 136 15.70 -7.29 25.06
CA THR A 136 16.82 -6.49 24.54
C THR A 136 17.28 -6.98 23.17
N THR A 137 17.49 -8.30 23.04
CA THR A 137 17.91 -8.90 21.77
C THR A 137 16.86 -8.70 20.66
N LEU A 138 15.56 -8.92 20.98
CA LEU A 138 14.46 -8.70 20.03
C LEU A 138 14.33 -7.23 19.64
N PHE A 139 14.48 -6.31 20.57
CA PHE A 139 14.42 -4.88 20.30
C PHE A 139 15.57 -4.41 19.41
N GLU A 140 16.79 -4.93 19.62
CA GLU A 140 17.90 -4.67 18.70
C GLU A 140 17.62 -5.14 17.27
N GLN A 141 16.97 -6.30 17.10
CA GLN A 141 16.57 -6.81 15.78
C GLN A 141 15.51 -5.91 15.16
N TYR A 142 14.49 -5.53 15.92
CA TYR A 142 13.44 -4.63 15.51
C TYR A 142 13.97 -3.28 15.01
N VAL A 143 14.87 -2.65 15.78
CA VAL A 143 15.48 -1.35 15.42
C VAL A 143 16.32 -1.45 14.15
N LYS A 144 17.07 -2.55 13.95
CA LYS A 144 17.84 -2.79 12.71
C LYS A 144 16.97 -2.91 11.46
N LEU A 145 15.73 -3.35 11.60
CA LEU A 145 14.76 -3.50 10.52
C LEU A 145 13.90 -2.26 10.33
N SER A 146 13.60 -1.55 11.41
CA SER A 146 12.82 -0.32 11.40
C SER A 146 13.65 0.84 10.84
N GLN A 147 13.11 1.57 9.87
CA GLN A 147 13.74 2.76 9.28
C GLN A 147 13.49 4.04 10.10
N SER A 148 12.59 3.96 11.08
CA SER A 148 12.08 5.12 11.83
C SER A 148 12.73 5.33 13.18
N LEU A 149 13.46 4.33 13.71
CA LEU A 149 14.14 4.41 15.00
C LEU A 149 15.63 4.65 14.82
N ASN A 150 16.15 5.61 15.58
CA ASN A 150 17.58 5.90 15.58
C ASN A 150 18.34 4.94 16.49
N TYR A 151 19.57 4.63 16.11
CA TYR A 151 20.47 3.77 16.90
C TYR A 151 20.74 4.31 18.31
N ASP A 152 20.79 5.64 18.46
CA ASP A 152 20.96 6.29 19.76
C ASP A 152 19.82 6.02 20.73
N THR A 153 18.58 5.96 20.23
CA THR A 153 17.39 5.60 21.02
C THR A 153 17.47 4.15 21.53
N MET A 154 17.97 3.25 20.70
CA MET A 154 18.22 1.86 21.10
C MET A 154 19.24 1.77 22.21
N ILE A 155 20.39 2.45 22.07
CA ILE A 155 21.45 2.45 23.09
C ILE A 155 20.93 3.03 24.41
N ALA A 156 20.15 4.10 24.35
CA ALA A 156 19.58 4.71 25.56
C ALA A 156 18.63 3.74 26.29
N ALA A 157 17.78 3.04 25.56
CA ALA A 157 16.86 2.06 26.14
C ALA A 157 17.57 0.83 26.72
N VAL A 158 18.53 0.27 26.00
CA VAL A 158 19.22 -0.98 26.37
C VAL A 158 20.20 -0.80 27.57
N ARG A 159 20.67 0.41 27.83
CA ARG A 159 21.55 0.70 28.96
C ARG A 159 20.86 0.74 30.32
N VAL A 160 19.56 0.61 30.36
CA VAL A 160 18.77 0.67 31.59
C VAL A 160 18.83 -0.69 32.28
N GLU A 161 19.46 -0.74 33.45
CA GLU A 161 19.63 -1.97 34.25
C GLU A 161 18.34 -2.41 34.96
N ASP A 162 17.43 -1.47 35.23
CA ASP A 162 16.14 -1.73 35.86
C ASP A 162 15.16 -2.30 34.87
N ALA A 163 14.67 -3.49 35.10
CA ALA A 163 13.75 -4.21 34.19
C ALA A 163 12.42 -3.48 33.96
N SER A 164 11.91 -2.75 34.96
CA SER A 164 10.68 -1.95 34.80
C SER A 164 10.94 -0.74 33.90
N LYS A 165 12.03 -0.02 34.14
CA LYS A 165 12.41 1.12 33.29
C LYS A 165 12.78 0.68 31.87
N LEU A 166 13.45 -0.46 31.71
CA LEU A 166 13.78 -1.05 30.41
C LEU A 166 12.50 -1.33 29.61
N SER A 167 11.52 -1.98 30.25
CA SER A 167 10.25 -2.30 29.59
C SER A 167 9.50 -1.03 29.17
N ASP A 168 9.53 0.03 29.99
CA ASP A 168 8.90 1.30 29.69
C ASP A 168 9.60 2.05 28.56
N ALA A 169 10.92 2.07 28.57
CA ALA A 169 11.71 2.68 27.52
C ALA A 169 11.49 2.00 26.17
N ILE A 170 11.38 0.67 26.14
CA ILE A 170 11.11 -0.08 24.93
C ILE A 170 9.67 0.17 24.46
N ALA A 171 8.67 0.03 25.35
CA ALA A 171 7.26 0.25 25.03
C ALA A 171 6.98 1.65 24.45
N ALA A 172 7.63 2.68 25.00
CA ALA A 172 7.53 4.06 24.51
C ALA A 172 7.96 4.19 23.04
N ASN A 173 8.96 3.41 22.61
CA ASN A 173 9.56 3.47 21.27
C ASN A 173 8.96 2.49 20.26
N LEU A 174 8.07 1.58 20.67
CA LEU A 174 7.37 0.68 19.74
C LEU A 174 6.39 1.46 18.86
N GLN A 175 6.31 1.08 17.60
CA GLN A 175 5.33 1.64 16.64
C GLN A 175 4.12 0.72 16.52
N ILE A 176 3.34 0.66 17.58
CA ILE A 176 2.13 -0.15 17.71
C ILE A 176 0.91 0.75 17.97
N PRO A 177 -0.31 0.26 17.76
CA PRO A 177 -1.55 0.96 18.08
C PRO A 177 -1.60 1.46 19.52
N VAL A 178 -2.36 2.53 19.73
CA VAL A 178 -2.50 3.18 21.06
C VAL A 178 -3.07 2.21 22.08
N GLU A 179 -4.00 1.38 21.66
CA GLU A 179 -4.66 0.37 22.50
C GLU A 179 -3.63 -0.65 23.03
N GLU A 180 -2.74 -1.12 22.18
CA GLU A 180 -1.68 -2.06 22.59
C GLU A 180 -0.65 -1.38 23.51
N LYS A 181 -0.32 -0.10 23.26
CA LYS A 181 0.51 0.69 24.19
C LYS A 181 -0.16 0.86 25.54
N GLN A 182 -1.46 1.11 25.55
CA GLN A 182 -2.22 1.25 26.78
C GLN A 182 -2.27 -0.07 27.56
N GLU A 183 -2.46 -1.20 26.87
CA GLU A 183 -2.37 -2.53 27.49
C GLU A 183 -1.01 -2.72 28.20
N LEU A 184 0.10 -2.36 27.54
CA LEU A 184 1.43 -2.41 28.15
C LEU A 184 1.56 -1.47 29.37
N LEU A 185 0.93 -0.30 29.35
CA LEU A 185 0.93 0.60 30.50
C LEU A 185 0.14 0.01 31.68
N GLU A 186 -0.91 -0.76 31.41
CA GLU A 186 -1.78 -1.38 32.43
C GLU A 186 -1.17 -2.63 33.08
N LEU A 187 -0.14 -3.23 32.47
CA LEU A 187 0.62 -4.33 33.06
C LEU A 187 1.58 -3.77 34.13
N PHE A 188 1.22 -3.93 35.40
CA PHE A 188 2.01 -3.43 36.53
C PHE A 188 3.20 -4.36 36.84
N ASP A 189 3.08 -5.66 36.61
CA ASP A 189 4.18 -6.60 36.79
C ASP A 189 5.20 -6.44 35.63
N PRO A 190 6.46 -6.11 35.95
CA PRO A 190 7.50 -5.98 34.93
C PRO A 190 7.79 -7.25 34.13
N LEU A 191 7.64 -8.44 34.75
CA LEU A 191 7.86 -9.70 34.05
C LEU A 191 6.77 -9.98 33.00
N GLU A 192 5.50 -9.79 33.37
CA GLU A 192 4.38 -9.92 32.45
C GLU A 192 4.50 -8.90 31.28
N ARG A 193 4.89 -7.67 31.61
CA ARG A 193 5.09 -6.62 30.61
C ARG A 193 6.23 -6.92 29.65
N LEU A 194 7.38 -7.41 30.14
CA LEU A 194 8.50 -7.83 29.30
C LEU A 194 8.12 -8.99 28.37
N ASN A 195 7.41 -9.98 28.88
CA ASN A 195 6.94 -11.09 28.05
C ASN A 195 5.98 -10.59 26.94
N ARG A 196 5.04 -9.70 27.29
CA ARG A 196 4.12 -9.12 26.30
C ARG A 196 4.86 -8.28 25.25
N ILE A 197 5.88 -7.52 25.64
CA ILE A 197 6.76 -6.78 24.73
C ILE A 197 7.52 -7.75 23.82
N ALA A 198 8.01 -8.88 24.32
CA ALA A 198 8.69 -9.88 23.50
C ALA A 198 7.77 -10.42 22.41
N ASP A 199 6.55 -10.80 22.76
CA ASP A 199 5.56 -11.29 21.81
C ASP A 199 5.23 -10.24 20.72
N ILE A 200 5.06 -8.99 21.10
CA ILE A 200 4.83 -7.88 20.17
C ILE A 200 6.04 -7.70 19.24
N LEU A 201 7.26 -7.69 19.79
CA LEU A 201 8.48 -7.53 19.02
C LEU A 201 8.69 -8.65 17.99
N GLU A 202 8.37 -9.88 18.36
CA GLU A 202 8.44 -11.02 17.43
C GLU A 202 7.50 -10.81 16.24
N VAL A 203 6.23 -10.46 16.49
CA VAL A 203 5.23 -10.20 15.46
C VAL A 203 5.63 -9.01 14.59
N GLU A 204 6.03 -7.90 15.18
CA GLU A 204 6.42 -6.69 14.44
C GLU A 204 7.70 -6.91 13.63
N THR A 205 8.65 -7.68 14.14
CA THR A 205 9.87 -8.06 13.42
C THR A 205 9.53 -8.93 12.18
N GLU A 206 8.60 -9.87 12.32
CA GLU A 206 8.13 -10.67 11.17
C GLU A 206 7.44 -9.80 10.12
N LYS A 207 6.55 -8.88 10.52
CA LYS A 207 5.91 -7.92 9.61
C LYS A 207 6.95 -7.11 8.82
N LEU A 208 7.95 -6.55 9.51
CA LEU A 208 9.01 -5.77 8.88
C LEU A 208 9.86 -6.61 7.90
N ASN A 209 10.14 -7.88 8.23
CA ASN A 209 10.85 -8.79 7.33
C ASN A 209 10.05 -9.09 6.06
N VAL A 210 8.74 -9.33 6.18
CA VAL A 210 7.84 -9.52 5.05
C VAL A 210 7.80 -8.28 4.17
N ASP A 211 7.62 -7.10 4.75
CA ASP A 211 7.61 -5.82 4.02
C ASP A 211 8.93 -5.57 3.29
N ARG A 212 10.06 -5.83 3.95
CA ARG A 212 11.38 -5.73 3.32
C ARG A 212 11.52 -6.67 2.13
N SER A 213 11.02 -7.91 2.25
CA SER A 213 11.05 -8.90 1.18
C SER A 213 10.21 -8.46 -0.01
N ILE A 214 9.00 -7.93 0.24
CA ILE A 214 8.09 -7.39 -0.77
C ILE A 214 8.73 -6.20 -1.48
N ASN A 215 9.24 -5.23 -0.72
CA ASN A 215 9.90 -4.04 -1.28
C ASN A 215 11.12 -4.40 -2.14
N THR A 216 11.91 -5.37 -1.71
CA THR A 216 13.06 -5.88 -2.50
C THR A 216 12.59 -6.52 -3.81
N ARG A 217 11.50 -7.30 -3.79
CA ARG A 217 10.91 -7.94 -4.98
C ARG A 217 10.35 -6.89 -5.94
N VAL A 218 9.59 -5.92 -5.42
CA VAL A 218 9.05 -4.80 -6.21
C VAL A 218 10.17 -4.01 -6.87
N LYS A 219 11.21 -3.64 -6.12
CA LYS A 219 12.37 -2.93 -6.65
C LYS A 219 13.04 -3.69 -7.79
N ARG A 220 13.26 -4.99 -7.64
CA ARG A 220 13.83 -5.84 -8.72
C ARG A 220 12.94 -5.90 -9.96
N GLN A 221 11.61 -5.96 -9.79
CA GLN A 221 10.68 -5.92 -10.91
C GLN A 221 10.72 -4.58 -11.64
N MET A 222 10.74 -3.47 -10.90
CA MET A 222 10.87 -2.14 -11.48
C MET A 222 12.18 -1.97 -12.26
N GLU A 223 13.30 -2.40 -11.68
CA GLU A 223 14.62 -2.35 -12.33
C GLU A 223 14.64 -3.18 -13.64
N ARG A 224 14.00 -4.37 -13.64
CA ARG A 224 13.86 -5.19 -14.86
C ARG A 224 13.00 -4.50 -15.92
N ALA A 225 11.84 -3.97 -15.53
CA ALA A 225 10.94 -3.27 -16.44
C ALA A 225 11.60 -2.01 -17.04
N GLN A 226 12.32 -1.22 -16.24
CA GLN A 226 13.08 -0.07 -16.74
C GLN A 226 14.19 -0.46 -17.71
N LYS A 227 14.91 -1.53 -17.40
CA LYS A 227 15.96 -2.06 -18.30
C LYS A 227 15.38 -2.56 -19.61
N GLU A 228 14.26 -3.27 -19.57
CA GLU A 228 13.55 -3.75 -20.75
C GLU A 228 13.04 -2.59 -21.62
N TYR A 229 12.41 -1.60 -20.98
CA TYR A 229 11.98 -0.38 -21.67
C TYR A 229 13.16 0.33 -22.35
N TYR A 230 14.26 0.55 -21.62
CA TYR A 230 15.47 1.19 -22.18
C TYR A 230 16.05 0.43 -23.37
N LEU A 231 16.13 -0.91 -23.26
CA LEU A 231 16.63 -1.75 -24.35
C LEU A 231 15.73 -1.70 -25.58
N ASN A 232 14.40 -1.68 -25.39
CA ASN A 232 13.43 -1.58 -26.47
C ASN A 232 13.53 -0.20 -27.17
N GLU A 233 13.65 0.89 -26.42
CA GLU A 233 13.84 2.22 -27.01
C GLU A 233 15.17 2.34 -27.78
N LYS A 234 16.23 1.76 -27.22
CA LYS A 234 17.52 1.70 -27.90
C LYS A 234 17.46 0.89 -29.18
N LEU A 235 16.75 -0.23 -29.17
CA LEU A 235 16.53 -1.08 -30.33
C LEU A 235 15.75 -0.33 -31.44
N LYS A 236 14.69 0.40 -31.07
CA LYS A 236 13.94 1.27 -32.00
C LYS A 236 14.82 2.36 -32.61
N ALA A 237 15.65 3.02 -31.79
CA ALA A 237 16.57 4.04 -32.28
C ALA A 237 17.59 3.48 -33.29
N ILE A 238 18.17 2.31 -32.99
CA ILE A 238 19.09 1.60 -33.90
C ILE A 238 18.38 1.17 -35.19
N GLN A 239 17.15 0.65 -35.12
CA GLN A 239 16.37 0.28 -36.30
C GLN A 239 16.07 1.49 -37.19
N LYS A 240 15.78 2.64 -36.58
CA LYS A 240 15.55 3.91 -37.28
C LYS A 240 16.81 4.40 -38.01
N GLU A 241 17.98 4.32 -37.38
CA GLU A 241 19.27 4.70 -38.00
C GLU A 241 19.69 3.76 -39.13
N LEU A 242 19.41 2.45 -39.01
CA LEU A 242 19.70 1.46 -40.04
C LEU A 242 18.74 1.50 -41.24
N GLY A 243 17.78 2.44 -41.26
CA GLY A 243 16.78 2.54 -42.33
C GLY A 243 15.84 1.33 -42.45
N ARG A 244 15.83 0.44 -41.45
CA ARG A 244 14.97 -0.74 -41.34
C ARG A 244 13.70 -0.43 -40.51
N GLY A 245 13.29 0.83 -40.49
CA GLY A 245 12.13 1.28 -39.73
C GLY A 245 10.82 0.89 -40.41
N GLU A 246 9.79 0.73 -39.61
CA GLU A 246 8.41 0.39 -40.01
C GLU A 246 7.81 1.32 -41.06
N ALA A 247 8.26 2.57 -41.12
CA ALA A 247 7.86 3.52 -42.15
C ALA A 247 8.18 2.98 -43.57
N ASN A 248 9.28 2.26 -43.74
CA ASN A 248 9.67 1.66 -45.04
C ASN A 248 8.80 0.41 -45.35
N GLU A 249 8.43 -0.38 -44.33
CA GLU A 249 7.58 -1.56 -44.49
C GLU A 249 6.14 -1.15 -44.86
N ILE A 250 5.56 -0.14 -44.20
CA ILE A 250 4.23 0.39 -44.49
C ILE A 250 4.18 0.99 -45.91
N GLU A 251 5.23 1.72 -46.30
CA GLU A 251 5.32 2.27 -47.66
C GLU A 251 5.47 1.16 -48.72
N GLN A 252 6.19 0.10 -48.42
CA GLN A 252 6.29 -1.09 -49.31
C GLN A 252 4.94 -1.82 -49.41
N LEU A 253 4.22 -2.02 -48.30
CA LEU A 253 2.89 -2.61 -48.29
C LEU A 253 1.91 -1.76 -49.10
N LYS A 254 1.96 -0.45 -48.97
CA LYS A 254 1.14 0.48 -49.74
C LYS A 254 1.36 0.32 -51.25
N LYS A 255 2.65 0.31 -51.68
CA LYS A 255 2.99 0.12 -53.08
C LYS A 255 2.55 -1.27 -53.61
N LYS A 256 2.63 -2.31 -52.79
CA LYS A 256 2.16 -3.66 -53.17
C LYS A 256 0.64 -3.68 -53.32
N ILE A 257 -0.14 -3.00 -52.45
CA ILE A 257 -1.60 -2.90 -52.57
C ILE A 257 -1.98 -2.19 -53.85
N GLU A 258 -1.35 -1.06 -54.15
CA GLU A 258 -1.58 -0.27 -55.37
C GLU A 258 -1.28 -1.03 -56.68
N THR A 259 -0.25 -1.88 -56.62
CA THR A 259 0.20 -2.63 -57.82
C THR A 259 -0.43 -4.03 -57.95
N SER A 260 -1.13 -4.54 -56.96
CA SER A 260 -1.73 -5.88 -56.90
C SER A 260 -2.80 -6.12 -57.96
N GLY A 261 -3.48 -5.04 -58.39
CA GLY A 261 -4.59 -5.11 -59.31
C GLY A 261 -5.88 -5.63 -58.70
N MET A 262 -6.06 -5.40 -57.43
CA MET A 262 -7.30 -5.67 -56.72
C MET A 262 -8.45 -4.86 -57.30
N PRO A 263 -9.69 -5.35 -57.29
CA PRO A 263 -10.89 -4.54 -57.50
C PRO A 263 -11.02 -3.42 -56.45
N GLU A 264 -11.78 -2.37 -56.75
CA GLU A 264 -11.90 -1.18 -55.91
C GLU A 264 -12.29 -1.49 -54.46
N GLY A 265 -13.29 -2.35 -54.21
CA GLY A 265 -13.77 -2.70 -52.87
C GLY A 265 -12.70 -3.37 -51.97
N PRO A 266 -12.01 -4.45 -52.42
CA PRO A 266 -10.90 -5.06 -51.70
C PRO A 266 -9.71 -4.09 -51.50
N GLN A 267 -9.41 -3.23 -52.46
CA GLN A 267 -8.32 -2.26 -52.37
C GLN A 267 -8.60 -1.20 -51.30
N GLU A 268 -9.83 -0.66 -51.24
CA GLU A 268 -10.23 0.27 -50.18
C GLU A 268 -10.10 -0.35 -48.80
N LYS A 269 -10.57 -1.60 -48.61
CA LYS A 269 -10.42 -2.32 -47.34
C LYS A 269 -8.95 -2.56 -46.97
N ALA A 270 -8.11 -2.92 -47.94
CA ALA A 270 -6.70 -3.09 -47.73
C ALA A 270 -6.03 -1.77 -47.27
N MET A 271 -6.38 -0.65 -47.89
CA MET A 271 -5.88 0.67 -47.52
C MET A 271 -6.36 1.13 -46.16
N GLN A 272 -7.63 0.82 -45.79
CA GLN A 272 -8.16 1.10 -44.46
C GLN A 272 -7.38 0.31 -43.38
N GLU A 273 -7.15 -0.98 -43.61
CA GLU A 273 -6.41 -1.84 -42.69
C GLU A 273 -4.93 -1.45 -42.59
N LEU A 274 -4.30 -1.03 -43.68
CA LEU A 274 -2.96 -0.49 -43.68
C LEU A 274 -2.85 0.79 -42.79
N LYS A 275 -3.82 1.69 -42.95
CA LYS A 275 -3.89 2.91 -42.12
C LYS A 275 -4.10 2.57 -40.64
N ARG A 276 -4.85 1.52 -40.35
CA ARG A 276 -5.05 1.04 -38.98
C ARG A 276 -3.76 0.43 -38.42
N LEU A 277 -3.04 -0.35 -39.23
CA LEU A 277 -1.75 -0.94 -38.88
C LEU A 277 -0.70 0.16 -38.53
N GLU A 278 -0.70 1.26 -39.28
CA GLU A 278 0.19 2.41 -39.04
C GLU A 278 -0.02 3.06 -37.67
N MET A 279 -1.25 2.99 -37.13
CA MET A 279 -1.59 3.58 -35.82
C MET A 279 -1.40 2.60 -34.65
N MET A 280 -1.14 1.31 -34.92
CA MET A 280 -0.99 0.29 -33.90
C MET A 280 0.43 0.24 -33.35
N PRO A 281 0.61 -0.14 -32.06
CA PRO A 281 1.94 -0.45 -31.54
C PRO A 281 2.57 -1.64 -32.31
N PRO A 282 3.80 -1.54 -32.78
CA PRO A 282 4.45 -2.50 -33.68
C PRO A 282 4.50 -3.94 -33.18
N MET A 283 4.63 -4.11 -31.86
CA MET A 283 4.80 -5.40 -31.20
C MET A 283 3.47 -5.94 -30.61
N SER A 284 2.34 -5.36 -30.97
CA SER A 284 1.05 -5.85 -30.48
C SER A 284 0.61 -7.12 -31.21
N ALA A 285 -0.12 -8.00 -30.54
CA ALA A 285 -0.74 -9.17 -31.16
C ALA A 285 -1.70 -8.76 -32.32
N GLU A 286 -2.35 -7.63 -32.17
CA GLU A 286 -3.26 -7.06 -33.17
C GLU A 286 -2.54 -6.63 -34.44
N SER A 287 -1.34 -6.04 -34.34
CA SER A 287 -0.55 -5.65 -35.52
C SER A 287 -0.12 -6.87 -36.34
N THR A 288 0.17 -7.99 -35.67
CA THR A 288 0.50 -9.26 -36.35
C THR A 288 -0.71 -9.82 -37.10
N VAL A 289 -1.89 -9.74 -36.55
CA VAL A 289 -3.15 -10.17 -37.20
C VAL A 289 -3.44 -9.32 -38.43
N SER A 290 -3.32 -8.00 -38.33
CA SER A 290 -3.54 -7.08 -39.44
C SER A 290 -2.49 -7.29 -40.57
N ARG A 291 -1.22 -7.54 -40.24
CA ARG A 291 -0.18 -7.88 -41.22
C ARG A 291 -0.51 -9.17 -41.96
N ASN A 292 -0.85 -10.24 -41.24
CA ASN A 292 -1.25 -11.50 -41.84
C ASN A 292 -2.46 -11.35 -42.76
N TYR A 293 -3.45 -10.55 -42.38
CA TYR A 293 -4.60 -10.27 -43.21
C TYR A 293 -4.21 -9.57 -44.54
N LEU A 294 -3.36 -8.57 -44.47
CA LEU A 294 -2.86 -7.87 -45.65
C LEU A 294 -2.01 -8.81 -46.56
N ASP A 295 -1.18 -9.65 -45.95
CA ASP A 295 -0.35 -10.61 -46.66
C ASP A 295 -1.20 -11.65 -47.45
N TRP A 296 -2.25 -12.19 -46.79
CA TRP A 296 -3.22 -13.07 -47.45
C TRP A 296 -3.98 -12.36 -48.60
N LEU A 297 -4.37 -11.11 -48.36
CA LEU A 297 -5.08 -10.35 -49.39
C LEU A 297 -4.19 -10.03 -50.59
N LEU A 298 -2.92 -9.78 -50.36
CA LEU A 298 -1.88 -9.60 -51.43
C LEU A 298 -1.52 -10.88 -52.14
N ALA A 299 -1.59 -12.03 -51.48
CA ALA A 299 -1.30 -13.33 -52.07
C ALA A 299 -2.38 -13.81 -53.07
N VAL A 300 -3.61 -13.25 -53.01
CA VAL A 300 -4.68 -13.58 -53.93
C VAL A 300 -4.31 -13.11 -55.35
N PRO A 301 -4.32 -14.00 -56.38
CA PRO A 301 -3.98 -13.65 -57.76
C PRO A 301 -5.13 -12.89 -58.48
N TRP A 302 -5.36 -11.65 -58.11
CA TRP A 302 -6.50 -10.81 -58.55
C TRP A 302 -6.64 -10.68 -60.07
N LYS A 303 -5.56 -10.74 -60.84
CA LYS A 303 -5.55 -10.60 -62.28
C LYS A 303 -5.58 -11.95 -63.01
N LYS A 304 -5.38 -13.07 -62.33
CA LYS A 304 -5.43 -14.38 -62.96
C LYS A 304 -6.88 -14.82 -63.13
N ARG A 305 -7.25 -15.10 -64.37
CA ARG A 305 -8.57 -15.66 -64.68
C ARG A 305 -8.34 -17.04 -65.29
N SER A 306 -9.21 -17.99 -64.97
CA SER A 306 -9.27 -19.27 -65.63
C SER A 306 -9.88 -19.08 -67.03
N LYS A 307 -9.47 -19.94 -67.98
CA LYS A 307 -10.12 -19.94 -69.29
C LYS A 307 -11.55 -20.47 -69.14
N GLU A 308 -12.50 -19.69 -69.61
CA GLU A 308 -13.90 -20.12 -69.65
C GLU A 308 -14.03 -21.30 -70.65
N ILE A 309 -14.69 -22.37 -70.19
CA ILE A 309 -15.14 -23.46 -71.07
C ILE A 309 -16.59 -23.11 -71.42
N ARG A 310 -16.85 -22.76 -72.69
CA ARG A 310 -18.17 -22.34 -73.18
C ARG A 310 -18.92 -23.49 -73.83
N ASP A 311 -18.85 -24.66 -73.23
CA ASP A 311 -19.53 -25.88 -73.74
C ASP A 311 -20.75 -26.17 -72.87
N ILE A 312 -21.96 -25.96 -73.43
CA ILE A 312 -23.25 -26.11 -72.77
C ILE A 312 -23.50 -27.59 -72.43
N GLN A 313 -23.12 -28.52 -73.33
CA GLN A 313 -23.27 -29.96 -73.11
C GLN A 313 -22.50 -30.41 -71.92
N ARG A 314 -21.24 -29.94 -71.80
CA ARG A 314 -20.39 -30.22 -70.66
C ARG A 314 -20.93 -29.62 -69.37
N ALA A 315 -21.51 -28.42 -69.40
CA ALA A 315 -22.17 -27.80 -68.24
C ALA A 315 -23.37 -28.63 -67.78
N GLU A 316 -24.18 -29.19 -68.72
CA GLU A 316 -25.30 -30.07 -68.43
C GLU A 316 -24.86 -31.37 -67.73
N VAL A 317 -23.78 -31.99 -68.23
CA VAL A 317 -23.20 -33.18 -67.59
C VAL A 317 -22.72 -32.89 -66.17
N ILE A 318 -21.96 -31.83 -65.95
CA ILE A 318 -21.45 -31.44 -64.61
C ILE A 318 -22.60 -31.15 -63.67
N LEU A 319 -23.63 -30.40 -64.09
CA LEU A 319 -24.83 -30.09 -63.29
C LEU A 319 -25.61 -31.36 -62.92
N SER A 320 -25.60 -32.36 -63.79
CA SER A 320 -26.29 -33.64 -63.58
C SER A 320 -25.53 -34.57 -62.66
N GLU A 321 -24.20 -34.59 -62.73
CA GLU A 321 -23.31 -35.38 -61.87
C GLU A 321 -23.21 -34.85 -60.44
N ASP A 322 -23.08 -33.51 -60.32
CA ASP A 322 -22.82 -32.89 -59.02
C ASP A 322 -24.12 -32.61 -58.19
N HIS A 323 -25.30 -32.59 -58.84
CA HIS A 323 -26.56 -32.24 -58.15
C HIS A 323 -27.66 -33.24 -58.50
N PHE A 324 -28.22 -33.87 -57.48
CA PHE A 324 -29.38 -34.75 -57.63
C PHE A 324 -30.70 -33.97 -57.69
N GLY A 325 -31.52 -34.24 -58.69
CA GLY A 325 -32.80 -33.53 -58.90
C GLY A 325 -32.60 -32.09 -59.40
N LEU A 326 -33.49 -31.20 -59.02
CA LEU A 326 -33.48 -29.76 -59.32
C LEU A 326 -33.55 -29.40 -60.82
N GLU A 327 -34.28 -30.19 -61.60
CA GLU A 327 -34.29 -30.12 -63.07
C GLU A 327 -34.64 -28.69 -63.59
N LYS A 328 -35.63 -28.03 -63.04
CA LYS A 328 -36.02 -26.64 -63.43
C LYS A 328 -34.93 -25.63 -63.21
N ILE A 329 -34.04 -25.85 -62.14
CA ILE A 329 -32.95 -24.94 -61.83
C ILE A 329 -31.78 -25.18 -62.75
N LYS A 330 -31.50 -26.43 -63.08
CA LYS A 330 -30.46 -26.82 -64.05
C LYS A 330 -30.78 -26.26 -65.45
N GLU A 331 -32.04 -26.42 -65.91
CA GLU A 331 -32.51 -25.86 -67.15
C GLU A 331 -32.36 -24.34 -67.20
N ARG A 332 -32.72 -23.65 -66.13
CA ARG A 332 -32.52 -22.20 -66.03
C ARG A 332 -31.10 -21.74 -66.10
N ILE A 333 -30.17 -22.49 -65.47
CA ILE A 333 -28.73 -22.26 -65.56
C ILE A 333 -28.21 -22.45 -66.97
N LEU A 334 -28.63 -23.51 -67.64
CA LEU A 334 -28.23 -23.81 -69.02
C LEU A 334 -28.75 -22.78 -70.00
N GLU A 335 -30.00 -22.33 -69.82
CA GLU A 335 -30.54 -21.21 -70.60
C GLU A 335 -29.74 -19.92 -70.42
N TYR A 336 -29.40 -19.59 -69.21
CA TYR A 336 -28.56 -18.43 -68.91
C TYR A 336 -27.20 -18.54 -69.56
N LEU A 337 -26.53 -19.69 -69.48
CA LEU A 337 -25.25 -19.95 -70.15
C LEU A 337 -25.33 -19.86 -71.64
N ALA A 338 -26.41 -20.36 -72.23
CA ALA A 338 -26.68 -20.27 -73.69
C ALA A 338 -26.85 -18.80 -74.13
N VAL A 339 -27.65 -18.04 -73.41
CA VAL A 339 -27.81 -16.59 -73.68
C VAL A 339 -26.51 -15.84 -73.60
N ARG A 340 -25.71 -16.14 -72.53
CA ARG A 340 -24.35 -15.53 -72.34
C ARG A 340 -23.42 -15.89 -73.46
N GLN A 341 -23.55 -17.06 -74.09
CA GLN A 341 -22.72 -17.45 -75.18
C GLN A 341 -23.05 -16.68 -76.48
N LEU A 342 -24.32 -16.31 -76.65
CA LEU A 342 -24.78 -15.54 -77.81
C LEU A 342 -24.51 -14.05 -77.70
N VAL A 343 -24.52 -13.50 -76.47
CA VAL A 343 -24.15 -12.09 -76.19
C VAL A 343 -22.69 -11.91 -76.12
N LYS A 344 -22.07 -11.38 -77.16
CA LYS A 344 -20.62 -10.95 -77.07
C LYS A 344 -20.50 -9.70 -76.24
N ASN A 345 -20.05 -9.84 -74.97
CA ASN A 345 -19.50 -8.74 -74.22
C ASN A 345 -18.00 -8.98 -74.05
#